data_9462070b3816891564258d882dc5e09a
#
_entry.id   9462070b3816891564258d882dc5e09a
#
_cell.length_a   1.000
_cell.length_b   1.000
_cell.length_c   1.000
_cell.angle_alpha   90.00
_cell.angle_beta   90.00
_cell.angle_gamma   90.00
#
_symmetry.space_group_name_H-M   'P 1'
#
loop_
_entity.id
_entity.type
_entity.pdbx_description
1 polymer ?
#
loop_
_entity_poly.entity_id
_entity_poly.type
_entity_poly.pdbx_seq_one_letter_code
_entity_poly.pdbx_strand_id
1 'polypeptide(L)'
;MKNQSFTLSFFVDESPQKVFEAINNVRGWWTPNLEGSTHRLDDEFEVRFGDVHYSKQKLTEVVQNEKVVWLVTDSKLSFVDNKNEWVNTRIIFEIAKTGGKTQVVFTHEGLVQDVECYDACTDAWSGYILGSLRNLIMTKKGQMSTVK
;
A
#
# COMPACT_ATOMS: atom_id res chain seq x y z
N MET A 1 16.30 -11.39 11.59
CA MET A 1 16.46 -10.10 12.30
C MET A 1 15.09 -9.58 12.68
N LYS A 2 14.91 -9.26 13.95
CA LYS A 2 13.60 -8.82 14.44
C LYS A 2 13.19 -7.44 13.92
N ASN A 3 14.11 -6.67 13.34
CA ASN A 3 13.79 -5.34 12.81
C ASN A 3 13.60 -5.34 11.30
N GLN A 4 13.35 -6.51 10.73
CA GLN A 4 13.11 -6.61 9.30
C GLN A 4 11.72 -6.06 8.96
N SER A 5 11.65 -5.20 7.94
CA SER A 5 10.39 -4.60 7.51
C SER A 5 9.47 -5.66 6.90
N PHE A 6 8.17 -5.42 7.03
CA PHE A 6 7.15 -6.32 6.48
C PHE A 6 7.14 -6.26 4.96
N THR A 7 7.13 -7.42 4.32
CA THR A 7 7.11 -7.52 2.86
C THR A 7 6.18 -8.64 2.41
N LEU A 8 5.55 -8.44 1.24
CA LEU A 8 4.71 -9.42 0.58
C LEU A 8 5.05 -9.46 -0.90
N SER A 9 4.78 -10.57 -1.57
CA SER A 9 4.92 -10.61 -3.02
C SER A 9 3.88 -11.53 -3.62
N PHE A 10 3.56 -11.26 -4.90
CA PHE A 10 2.66 -12.13 -5.68
C PHE A 10 2.97 -11.99 -7.16
N PHE A 11 2.44 -12.94 -7.95
CA PHE A 11 2.61 -12.95 -9.40
C PHE A 11 1.25 -12.83 -10.07
N VAL A 12 1.21 -12.14 -11.22
CA VAL A 12 -0.01 -12.02 -12.03
C VAL A 12 0.35 -12.19 -13.50
N ASP A 13 -0.66 -12.53 -14.31
CA ASP A 13 -0.50 -12.70 -15.76
C ASP A 13 -0.77 -11.42 -16.54
N GLU A 14 -0.61 -10.26 -15.92
CA GLU A 14 -0.82 -8.98 -16.56
C GLU A 14 0.50 -8.25 -16.79
N SER A 15 0.48 -7.26 -17.68
CA SER A 15 1.69 -6.50 -18.00
C SER A 15 2.11 -5.61 -16.85
N PRO A 16 3.41 -5.25 -16.77
CA PRO A 16 3.86 -4.27 -15.78
C PRO A 16 3.11 -2.94 -15.86
N GLN A 17 2.70 -2.52 -17.06
CA GLN A 17 1.93 -1.29 -17.21
C GLN A 17 0.57 -1.39 -16.52
N LYS A 18 -0.14 -2.49 -16.69
CA LYS A 18 -1.44 -2.68 -16.02
C LYS A 18 -1.28 -2.76 -14.52
N VAL A 19 -0.23 -3.42 -14.06
CA VAL A 19 0.07 -3.50 -12.62
C VAL A 19 0.34 -2.11 -12.06
N PHE A 20 1.17 -1.33 -12.74
CA PHE A 20 1.50 0.02 -12.34
C PHE A 20 0.24 0.90 -12.24
N GLU A 21 -0.62 0.83 -13.25
CA GLU A 21 -1.86 1.60 -13.26
C GLU A 21 -2.79 1.20 -12.11
N ALA A 22 -2.87 -0.11 -11.81
CA ALA A 22 -3.70 -0.58 -10.72
C ALA A 22 -3.17 -0.12 -9.37
N ILE A 23 -1.86 -0.17 -9.16
CA ILE A 23 -1.25 0.31 -7.91
C ILE A 23 -1.60 1.77 -7.69
N ASN A 24 -1.51 2.59 -8.73
CA ASN A 24 -1.80 4.02 -8.62
C ASN A 24 -3.28 4.33 -8.48
N ASN A 25 -4.15 3.37 -8.79
CA ASN A 25 -5.58 3.51 -8.57
C ASN A 25 -5.94 3.11 -7.13
N VAL A 26 -5.42 3.88 -6.18
CA VAL A 26 -5.54 3.55 -4.75
C VAL A 26 -7.00 3.50 -4.30
N ARG A 27 -7.85 4.37 -4.85
CA ARG A 27 -9.29 4.32 -4.56
C ARG A 27 -9.92 3.01 -4.99
N GLY A 28 -9.33 2.34 -5.96
CA GLY A 28 -9.88 1.10 -6.49
C GLY A 28 -9.54 -0.15 -5.67
N TRP A 29 -8.51 -0.07 -4.81
CA TRP A 29 -8.12 -1.25 -4.05
C TRP A 29 -7.93 -1.00 -2.56
N TRP A 30 -7.57 0.21 -2.13
CA TRP A 30 -7.35 0.46 -0.70
C TRP A 30 -8.62 0.99 -0.04
N THR A 31 -9.07 2.17 -0.43
CA THR A 31 -10.33 2.72 0.09
C THR A 31 -10.84 3.83 -0.82
N PRO A 32 -12.18 3.95 -0.99
CA PRO A 32 -12.74 5.10 -1.69
C PRO A 32 -12.68 6.38 -0.85
N ASN A 33 -12.43 6.26 0.45
CA ASN A 33 -12.33 7.37 1.39
C ASN A 33 -10.94 7.99 1.32
N LEU A 34 -10.62 8.55 0.15
CA LEU A 34 -9.30 9.06 -0.15
C LEU A 34 -9.44 10.46 -0.76
N GLU A 35 -8.62 11.39 -0.28
CA GLU A 35 -8.53 12.73 -0.85
C GLU A 35 -7.11 12.97 -1.34
N GLY A 36 -7.00 13.66 -2.48
CA GLY A 36 -5.70 13.99 -3.06
C GLY A 36 -5.44 13.27 -4.35
N SER A 37 -4.16 13.18 -4.73
CA SER A 37 -3.71 12.59 -5.98
C SER A 37 -2.71 11.48 -5.72
N THR A 38 -2.74 10.43 -6.57
CA THR A 38 -1.99 9.20 -6.35
C THR A 38 -1.19 8.75 -7.57
N HIS A 39 -0.87 9.65 -8.51
CA HIS A 39 -0.33 9.25 -9.81
C HIS A 39 1.06 9.77 -10.11
N ARG A 40 1.46 10.91 -9.58
CA ARG A 40 2.68 11.58 -9.98
C ARG A 40 3.63 11.81 -8.82
N LEU A 41 4.91 11.99 -9.14
CA LEU A 41 5.89 12.39 -8.15
C LEU A 41 5.42 13.64 -7.41
N ASP A 42 5.60 13.63 -6.10
CA ASP A 42 5.18 14.71 -5.18
C ASP A 42 3.68 14.83 -4.96
N ASP A 43 2.86 13.99 -5.59
CA ASP A 43 1.46 13.93 -5.24
C ASP A 43 1.29 13.50 -3.79
N GLU A 44 0.29 14.08 -3.12
CA GLU A 44 -0.05 13.74 -1.74
C GLU A 44 -1.51 13.30 -1.68
N PHE A 45 -1.76 12.31 -0.84
CA PHE A 45 -3.12 11.85 -0.62
C PHE A 45 -3.28 11.39 0.82
N GLU A 46 -4.50 11.45 1.31
CA GLU A 46 -4.83 10.96 2.64
C GLU A 46 -5.99 9.99 2.58
N VAL A 47 -5.96 9.02 3.49
CA VAL A 47 -6.99 7.99 3.58
C VAL A 47 -7.54 7.93 4.99
N ARG A 48 -8.82 7.52 5.10
CA ARG A 48 -9.49 7.37 6.37
C ARG A 48 -10.30 6.07 6.38
N PHE A 49 -10.25 5.38 7.50
CA PHE A 49 -11.03 4.17 7.73
C PHE A 49 -11.84 4.42 9.01
N GLY A 50 -12.96 5.13 8.89
CA GLY A 50 -13.75 5.54 10.04
C GLY A 50 -12.90 6.35 11.02
N ASP A 51 -13.02 6.05 12.30
CA ASP A 51 -12.22 6.70 13.35
C ASP A 51 -10.99 5.89 13.74
N VAL A 52 -10.69 4.81 13.01
CA VAL A 52 -9.67 3.86 13.39
C VAL A 52 -8.31 4.21 12.78
N HIS A 53 -8.31 4.64 11.55
CA HIS A 53 -7.07 4.88 10.81
C HIS A 53 -7.19 6.16 9.98
N TYR A 54 -6.20 7.02 10.11
CA TYR A 54 -5.96 8.14 9.22
C TYR A 54 -4.49 8.13 8.86
N SER A 55 -4.15 8.30 7.60
CA SER A 55 -2.76 8.51 7.20
C SER A 55 -2.67 9.35 5.95
N LYS A 56 -1.58 10.09 5.85
CA LYS A 56 -1.26 10.92 4.70
C LYS A 56 0.04 10.44 4.10
N GLN A 57 0.07 10.27 2.79
CA GLN A 57 1.21 9.76 2.06
C GLN A 57 1.62 10.72 0.95
N LYS A 58 2.91 10.77 0.67
CA LYS A 58 3.47 11.53 -0.44
C LYS A 58 4.24 10.60 -1.36
N LEU A 59 4.03 10.72 -2.67
CA LEU A 59 4.77 9.93 -3.66
C LEU A 59 6.18 10.51 -3.80
N THR A 60 7.16 9.80 -3.27
CA THR A 60 8.54 10.27 -3.25
C THR A 60 9.39 9.65 -4.36
N GLU A 61 8.91 8.57 -4.96
CA GLU A 61 9.58 7.96 -6.10
C GLU A 61 8.53 7.32 -7.00
N VAL A 62 8.57 7.64 -8.27
CA VAL A 62 7.67 7.04 -9.27
C VAL A 62 8.49 6.70 -10.50
N VAL A 63 8.70 5.41 -10.75
CA VAL A 63 9.37 4.93 -11.96
C VAL A 63 8.33 4.14 -12.73
N GLN A 64 7.96 4.63 -13.89
CA GLN A 64 6.86 4.07 -14.66
C GLN A 64 7.04 2.58 -14.89
N ASN A 65 6.02 1.81 -14.56
CA ASN A 65 5.96 0.34 -14.72
C ASN A 65 6.98 -0.43 -13.89
N GLU A 66 7.70 0.22 -12.97
CA GLU A 66 8.76 -0.43 -12.18
C GLU A 66 8.66 -0.21 -10.69
N LYS A 67 8.29 1.00 -10.23
CA LYS A 67 8.36 1.28 -8.81
C LYS A 67 7.52 2.49 -8.39
N VAL A 68 6.88 2.37 -7.23
CA VAL A 68 6.17 3.47 -6.59
C VAL A 68 6.53 3.47 -5.10
N VAL A 69 6.92 4.62 -4.57
CA VAL A 69 7.24 4.76 -3.15
C VAL A 69 6.41 5.89 -2.55
N TRP A 70 5.74 5.59 -1.45
CA TRP A 70 5.02 6.58 -0.65
C TRP A 70 5.75 6.79 0.67
N LEU A 71 6.00 8.05 1.03
CA LEU A 71 6.45 8.39 2.38
C LEU A 71 5.21 8.76 3.19
N VAL A 72 5.03 8.13 4.35
CA VAL A 72 3.94 8.48 5.24
C VAL A 72 4.33 9.74 6.00
N THR A 73 3.61 10.84 5.78
CA THR A 73 3.95 12.14 6.35
C THR A 73 3.11 12.45 7.59
N ASP A 74 1.97 11.77 7.76
CA ASP A 74 1.14 11.93 8.95
C ASP A 74 0.34 10.65 9.15
N SER A 75 0.01 10.35 10.40
CA SER A 75 -0.84 9.19 10.69
C SER A 75 -1.50 9.35 12.06
N LYS A 76 -2.68 8.74 12.20
CA LYS A 76 -3.37 8.60 13.48
C LYS A 76 -4.04 7.25 13.51
N LEU A 77 -3.51 6.36 14.32
CA LEU A 77 -4.05 5.01 14.51
C LEU A 77 -4.66 4.96 15.90
N SER A 78 -5.99 4.92 15.97
CA SER A 78 -6.68 5.05 17.25
C SER A 78 -6.57 3.80 18.15
N PHE A 79 -6.19 2.67 17.55
CA PHE A 79 -6.15 1.38 18.27
C PHE A 79 -4.81 1.08 18.93
N VAL A 80 -3.86 2.02 18.88
CA VAL A 80 -2.55 1.87 19.53
C VAL A 80 -2.23 3.11 20.33
N ASP A 81 -1.30 2.99 21.30
CA ASP A 81 -0.90 4.11 22.13
C ASP A 81 -0.12 5.15 21.35
N ASN A 82 0.83 4.71 20.52
CA ASN A 82 1.58 5.61 19.66
C ASN A 82 0.84 5.78 18.35
N LYS A 83 -0.06 6.74 18.30
CA LYS A 83 -0.92 6.97 17.15
C LYS A 83 -0.17 7.38 15.90
N ASN A 84 1.08 7.85 16.03
CA ASN A 84 1.90 8.33 14.94
C ASN A 84 2.93 7.30 14.47
N GLU A 85 2.71 6.02 14.75
CA GLU A 85 3.69 4.97 14.42
C GLU A 85 4.08 4.89 12.95
N TRP A 86 3.14 5.23 12.07
CA TRP A 86 3.40 5.15 10.63
C TRP A 86 4.20 6.35 10.09
N VAL A 87 4.29 7.45 10.85
CA VAL A 87 4.96 8.67 10.37
C VAL A 87 6.43 8.35 10.09
N ASN A 88 6.90 8.81 8.92
CA ASN A 88 8.26 8.60 8.41
C ASN A 88 8.56 7.17 7.97
N THR A 89 7.55 6.31 7.89
CA THR A 89 7.72 5.00 7.25
C THR A 89 7.47 5.15 5.76
N ARG A 90 7.91 4.16 4.97
CA ARG A 90 7.73 4.19 3.53
C ARG A 90 7.00 2.94 3.06
N ILE A 91 6.12 3.14 2.10
CA ILE A 91 5.37 2.06 1.47
C ILE A 91 5.89 1.93 0.05
N ILE A 92 6.42 0.76 -0.30
CA ILE A 92 7.17 0.56 -1.53
C ILE A 92 6.52 -0.54 -2.37
N PHE A 93 6.25 -0.23 -3.64
CA PHE A 93 5.76 -1.21 -4.61
C PHE A 93 6.81 -1.37 -5.69
N GLU A 94 7.29 -2.59 -5.90
CA GLU A 94 8.25 -2.90 -6.95
C GLU A 94 7.65 -3.88 -7.93
N ILE A 95 7.85 -3.62 -9.22
CA ILE A 95 7.25 -4.39 -10.31
C ILE A 95 8.36 -4.95 -11.16
N ALA A 96 8.34 -6.26 -11.42
CA ALA A 96 9.36 -6.90 -12.24
C ALA A 96 8.72 -7.95 -13.15
N LYS A 97 9.18 -7.99 -14.39
CA LYS A 97 8.74 -9.04 -15.30
C LYS A 97 9.61 -10.28 -15.09
N THR A 98 8.96 -11.43 -14.90
CA THR A 98 9.66 -12.67 -14.58
C THR A 98 9.02 -13.83 -15.35
N GLY A 99 9.68 -14.32 -16.39
CA GLY A 99 9.27 -15.53 -17.10
C GLY A 99 7.83 -15.53 -17.58
N GLY A 100 7.34 -14.47 -18.17
CA GLY A 100 5.99 -14.41 -18.70
C GLY A 100 4.94 -13.93 -17.70
N LYS A 101 5.36 -13.73 -16.45
CA LYS A 101 4.48 -13.18 -15.42
C LYS A 101 5.05 -11.86 -14.91
N THR A 102 4.23 -11.12 -14.18
CA THR A 102 4.68 -9.89 -13.50
C THR A 102 4.65 -10.13 -12.01
N GLN A 103 5.77 -9.87 -11.36
CA GLN A 103 5.89 -9.97 -9.91
C GLN A 103 5.69 -8.61 -9.29
N VAL A 104 4.91 -8.56 -8.22
CA VAL A 104 4.74 -7.36 -7.41
C VAL A 104 5.32 -7.64 -6.04
N VAL A 105 6.23 -6.78 -5.60
CA VAL A 105 6.79 -6.86 -4.24
C VAL A 105 6.34 -5.62 -3.49
N PHE A 106 5.65 -5.82 -2.38
CA PHE A 106 5.16 -4.77 -1.51
C PHE A 106 5.98 -4.79 -0.22
N THR A 107 6.46 -3.63 0.20
CA THR A 107 7.19 -3.50 1.46
C THR A 107 6.67 -2.28 2.21
N HIS A 108 6.37 -2.44 3.50
CA HIS A 108 6.12 -1.30 4.36
C HIS A 108 7.37 -1.12 5.22
N GLU A 109 8.31 -0.32 4.72
CA GLU A 109 9.59 -0.08 5.39
C GLU A 109 9.35 0.69 6.68
N GLY A 110 9.82 0.13 7.79
CA GLY A 110 9.56 0.68 9.10
C GLY A 110 8.47 -0.05 9.86
N LEU A 111 7.66 -0.87 9.20
CA LEU A 111 6.69 -1.72 9.88
C LEU A 111 7.42 -3.00 10.29
N VAL A 112 7.91 -3.00 11.51
CA VAL A 112 8.72 -4.09 12.09
C VAL A 112 8.00 -4.66 13.30
N GLN A 113 8.45 -5.83 13.76
CA GLN A 113 7.77 -6.56 14.83
C GLN A 113 7.65 -5.78 16.14
N ASP A 114 8.54 -4.84 16.37
CA ASP A 114 8.48 -4.02 17.58
C ASP A 114 7.45 -2.89 17.52
N VAL A 115 6.86 -2.65 16.36
CA VAL A 115 5.83 -1.63 16.19
C VAL A 115 4.52 -2.13 16.78
N GLU A 116 3.85 -1.30 17.56
CA GLU A 116 2.65 -1.69 18.31
C GLU A 116 1.54 -2.23 17.42
N CYS A 117 1.35 -1.64 16.24
CA CYS A 117 0.29 -2.07 15.34
C CYS A 117 0.69 -3.25 14.45
N TYR A 118 1.87 -3.84 14.64
CA TYR A 118 2.44 -4.78 13.66
C TYR A 118 1.44 -5.86 13.23
N ASP A 119 0.84 -6.58 14.17
CA ASP A 119 -0.06 -7.69 13.82
C ASP A 119 -1.29 -7.20 13.06
N ALA A 120 -1.93 -6.13 13.56
CA ALA A 120 -3.12 -5.59 12.91
C ALA A 120 -2.81 -5.02 11.53
N CYS A 121 -1.69 -4.32 11.41
CA CYS A 121 -1.30 -3.68 10.16
C CYS A 121 -0.87 -4.70 9.12
N THR A 122 -0.16 -5.75 9.52
CA THR A 122 0.24 -6.79 8.56
C THR A 122 -0.96 -7.61 8.09
N ASP A 123 -1.92 -7.87 8.96
CA ASP A 123 -3.16 -8.54 8.55
C ASP A 123 -3.93 -7.69 7.55
N ALA A 124 -4.05 -6.39 7.81
CA ALA A 124 -4.75 -5.49 6.91
C ALA A 124 -4.04 -5.41 5.56
N TRP A 125 -2.72 -5.25 5.55
CA TRP A 125 -1.95 -5.22 4.30
C TRP A 125 -2.10 -6.52 3.52
N SER A 126 -2.07 -7.66 4.20
CA SER A 126 -2.23 -8.95 3.52
C SER A 126 -3.57 -9.00 2.78
N GLY A 127 -4.64 -8.54 3.40
CA GLY A 127 -5.95 -8.49 2.76
C GLY A 127 -5.99 -7.52 1.59
N TYR A 128 -5.44 -6.32 1.76
CA TYR A 128 -5.48 -5.32 0.70
C TYR A 128 -4.56 -5.66 -0.46
N ILE A 129 -3.36 -6.18 -0.19
CA ILE A 129 -2.38 -6.44 -1.25
C ILE A 129 -2.68 -7.77 -1.95
N LEU A 130 -2.81 -8.86 -1.19
CA LEU A 130 -3.00 -10.21 -1.78
C LEU A 130 -4.44 -10.43 -2.22
N GLY A 131 -5.39 -9.71 -1.66
CA GLY A 131 -6.79 -9.79 -2.04
C GLY A 131 -7.17 -8.66 -2.98
N SER A 132 -7.33 -7.47 -2.44
CA SER A 132 -7.95 -6.35 -3.17
C SER A 132 -7.12 -5.88 -4.37
N LEU A 133 -5.84 -5.56 -4.16
CA LEU A 133 -4.99 -5.09 -5.27
C LEU A 133 -4.82 -6.16 -6.33
N ARG A 134 -4.52 -7.39 -5.92
CA ARG A 134 -4.35 -8.50 -6.86
C ARG A 134 -5.63 -8.72 -7.67
N ASN A 135 -6.80 -8.65 -7.03
CA ASN A 135 -8.07 -8.78 -7.73
C ASN A 135 -8.30 -7.62 -8.69
N LEU A 136 -7.97 -6.40 -8.31
CA LEU A 136 -8.08 -5.24 -9.20
C LEU A 136 -7.23 -5.45 -10.46
N ILE A 137 -6.01 -5.94 -10.30
CA ILE A 137 -5.13 -6.21 -11.43
C ILE A 137 -5.73 -7.27 -12.35
N MET A 138 -6.24 -8.35 -11.77
CA MET A 138 -6.69 -9.52 -12.55
C MET A 138 -8.10 -9.37 -13.10
N THR A 139 -8.98 -8.65 -12.41
CA THR A 139 -10.39 -8.58 -12.77
C THR A 139 -10.90 -7.16 -12.97
N LYS A 140 -10.06 -6.16 -12.70
CA LYS A 140 -10.39 -4.73 -12.69
C LYS A 140 -11.38 -4.36 -11.58
N LYS A 141 -11.54 -5.24 -10.58
CA LYS A 141 -12.41 -4.98 -9.41
C LYS A 141 -11.66 -5.39 -8.13
N GLY A 142 -11.39 -4.42 -7.28
CA GLY A 142 -10.79 -4.69 -5.99
C GLY A 142 -11.80 -5.26 -5.01
N GLN A 143 -11.30 -5.75 -3.88
CA GLN A 143 -12.11 -6.23 -2.75
C GLN A 143 -11.79 -5.35 -1.55
N MET A 144 -12.37 -4.17 -1.54
CA MET A 144 -12.12 -3.24 -0.46
C MET A 144 -12.92 -3.59 0.78
N SER A 145 -12.41 -3.16 1.94
CA SER A 145 -13.12 -3.27 3.19
C SER A 145 -14.46 -2.53 3.11
N THR A 146 -15.49 -3.11 3.74
CA THR A 146 -16.78 -2.45 3.83
C THR A 146 -16.92 -1.61 5.10
N VAL A 147 -15.88 -1.49 5.87
CA VAL A 147 -15.87 -0.65 7.06
C VAL A 147 -16.08 0.80 6.65
N LYS A 148 -17.03 1.43 7.28
CA LYS A 148 -17.39 2.82 6.98
C LYS A 148 -16.89 3.76 8.06
#